data_66a1eb30f092b89c1d8f400e640af01f
#
_entry.id   66a1eb30f092b89c1d8f400e640af01f
#
_cell.length_a   1.000
_cell.length_b   1.000
_cell.length_c   1.000
_cell.angle_alpha   90.00
_cell.angle_beta   90.00
_cell.angle_gamma   90.00
#
_symmetry.space_group_name_H-M   'P 1'
#
loop_
_entity.id
_entity.type
_entity.pdbx_description
1 polymer ?
#
loop_
_entity_poly.entity_id
_entity_poly.type
_entity_poly.pdbx_seq_one_letter_code
_entity_poly.pdbx_strand_id
1 'polypeptide(L)'
;AKERLQMRALSGPKLADKPADPIIVHPDVRRMLLTAKALTEGARALALHGSSLLDVIARSDDAAARQHADELLSFLTPIIKGCLTEWAVEASNHALQCFGGHGYIRESGMEQIARDARITTIYEGTTGIQALDLLGRKTLQTQGMGLKHFLTMIVAFCTEQTQNPQMVEFIAPLAKSAQDWQQLTLEIGKRAGQNPEEIGAASVDYLFYSGYIVLAYWWARSVAAAEASSQPDAFKKAKRETARFYFQRLLPRTQSHAAAILSGAGNLMALEAEAF
;
A
#
# COMPACT_ATOMS: atom_id res chain seq x y z
N ALA A 1 -18.84 -14.48 -3.76
CA ALA A 1 -19.27 -13.52 -4.80
C ALA A 1 -19.65 -14.21 -6.12
N LYS A 2 -19.02 -15.35 -6.46
CA LYS A 2 -19.30 -16.09 -7.71
C LYS A 2 -20.62 -16.86 -7.69
N GLU A 3 -21.11 -17.26 -6.53
CA GLU A 3 -22.27 -18.14 -6.35
C GLU A 3 -23.52 -17.37 -5.87
N ARG A 4 -23.33 -16.32 -5.07
CA ARG A 4 -24.46 -15.52 -4.56
C ARG A 4 -25.12 -14.76 -5.69
N LEU A 5 -26.40 -15.02 -5.92
CA LEU A 5 -27.23 -14.34 -6.91
C LEU A 5 -27.97 -13.16 -6.26
N GLN A 6 -27.85 -11.96 -6.85
CA GLN A 6 -28.58 -10.78 -6.40
C GLN A 6 -28.57 -9.68 -7.47
N MET A 7 -29.72 -9.20 -7.81
CA MET A 7 -29.94 -8.17 -8.85
C MET A 7 -29.49 -8.64 -10.25
N ARG A 8 -29.61 -7.76 -11.23
CA ARG A 8 -29.10 -7.95 -12.59
C ARG A 8 -27.96 -6.98 -12.88
N ALA A 9 -27.02 -7.39 -13.70
CA ALA A 9 -25.98 -6.50 -14.18
C ALA A 9 -26.60 -5.33 -14.96
N LEU A 10 -26.07 -4.12 -14.78
CA LEU A 10 -26.54 -2.91 -15.51
C LEU A 10 -26.43 -3.06 -17.03
N SER A 11 -25.51 -3.89 -17.52
CA SER A 11 -25.31 -4.23 -18.93
C SER A 11 -26.21 -5.38 -19.44
N GLY A 12 -27.27 -5.71 -18.71
CA GLY A 12 -28.20 -6.80 -18.99
C GLY A 12 -27.83 -8.12 -18.30
N PRO A 13 -28.80 -9.07 -18.23
CA PRO A 13 -28.63 -10.35 -17.57
C PRO A 13 -27.40 -11.11 -18.06
N LYS A 14 -26.62 -11.68 -17.13
CA LYS A 14 -25.46 -12.54 -17.42
C LYS A 14 -25.80 -14.04 -17.32
N LEU A 15 -26.80 -14.38 -16.51
CA LEU A 15 -27.38 -15.71 -16.41
C LEU A 15 -28.89 -15.58 -16.69
N ALA A 16 -29.29 -15.68 -17.98
CA ALA A 16 -30.68 -15.47 -18.39
C ALA A 16 -31.65 -16.50 -17.81
N ASP A 17 -31.17 -17.72 -17.55
CA ASP A 17 -31.90 -18.85 -16.98
C ASP A 17 -32.07 -18.79 -15.44
N LYS A 18 -31.41 -17.85 -14.77
CA LYS A 18 -31.49 -17.65 -13.32
C LYS A 18 -32.31 -16.41 -12.95
N PRO A 19 -32.89 -16.35 -11.74
CA PRO A 19 -33.68 -15.21 -11.29
C PRO A 19 -32.84 -13.92 -11.08
N ALA A 20 -31.54 -14.04 -10.89
CA ALA A 20 -30.59 -12.94 -10.70
C ALA A 20 -29.21 -13.34 -11.22
N ASP A 21 -28.29 -12.35 -11.28
CA ASP A 21 -26.90 -12.59 -11.65
C ASP A 21 -26.02 -12.79 -10.41
N PRO A 22 -24.84 -13.47 -10.51
CA PRO A 22 -23.85 -13.53 -9.46
C PRO A 22 -23.37 -12.14 -9.10
N ILE A 23 -23.20 -11.82 -7.81
CA ILE A 23 -22.82 -10.47 -7.36
C ILE A 23 -21.46 -10.01 -7.90
N ILE A 24 -20.60 -10.93 -8.32
CA ILE A 24 -19.30 -10.59 -8.93
C ILE A 24 -19.42 -9.81 -10.26
N VAL A 25 -20.61 -9.77 -10.87
CA VAL A 25 -20.82 -8.98 -12.09
C VAL A 25 -20.96 -7.48 -11.80
N HIS A 26 -21.24 -7.09 -10.55
CA HIS A 26 -21.42 -5.71 -10.16
C HIS A 26 -20.09 -4.98 -9.98
N PRO A 27 -19.92 -3.79 -10.57
CA PRO A 27 -18.67 -3.04 -10.51
C PRO A 27 -18.19 -2.74 -9.08
N ASP A 28 -19.09 -2.46 -8.13
CA ASP A 28 -18.71 -2.17 -6.75
C ASP A 28 -18.20 -3.43 -6.02
N VAL A 29 -18.83 -4.57 -6.23
CA VAL A 29 -18.32 -5.85 -5.70
C VAL A 29 -16.92 -6.14 -6.26
N ARG A 30 -16.71 -5.93 -7.57
CA ARG A 30 -15.38 -6.06 -8.17
C ARG A 30 -14.36 -5.08 -7.60
N ARG A 31 -14.76 -3.83 -7.33
CA ARG A 31 -13.90 -2.83 -6.69
C ARG A 31 -13.42 -3.33 -5.34
N MET A 32 -14.32 -3.83 -4.48
CA MET A 32 -13.98 -4.39 -3.17
C MET A 32 -13.03 -5.58 -3.27
N LEU A 33 -13.34 -6.54 -4.14
CA LEU A 33 -12.51 -7.74 -4.35
C LEU A 33 -11.13 -7.39 -4.92
N LEU A 34 -11.07 -6.46 -5.87
CA LEU A 34 -9.80 -6.01 -6.47
C LEU A 34 -8.98 -5.20 -5.47
N THR A 35 -9.60 -4.37 -4.62
CA THR A 35 -8.90 -3.66 -3.55
C THR A 35 -8.25 -4.66 -2.59
N ALA A 36 -9.01 -5.63 -2.06
CA ALA A 36 -8.48 -6.66 -1.18
C ALA A 36 -7.35 -7.47 -1.84
N LYS A 37 -7.53 -7.88 -3.12
CA LYS A 37 -6.52 -8.61 -3.89
C LYS A 37 -5.24 -7.77 -4.08
N ALA A 38 -5.38 -6.53 -4.52
CA ALA A 38 -4.25 -5.66 -4.83
C ALA A 38 -3.43 -5.33 -3.58
N LEU A 39 -4.11 -5.02 -2.47
CA LEU A 39 -3.43 -4.77 -1.19
C LEU A 39 -2.75 -6.04 -0.67
N THR A 40 -3.43 -7.18 -0.65
CA THR A 40 -2.87 -8.43 -0.11
C THR A 40 -1.68 -8.94 -0.92
N GLU A 41 -1.76 -8.97 -2.24
CA GLU A 41 -0.66 -9.49 -3.08
C GLU A 41 0.54 -8.54 -3.08
N GLY A 42 0.33 -7.22 -3.12
CA GLY A 42 1.40 -6.23 -2.98
C GLY A 42 2.06 -6.28 -1.61
N ALA A 43 1.27 -6.39 -0.54
CA ALA A 43 1.75 -6.55 0.83
C ALA A 43 2.62 -7.81 1.00
N ARG A 44 2.22 -8.94 0.40
CA ARG A 44 3.03 -10.18 0.43
C ARG A 44 4.37 -10.01 -0.27
N ALA A 45 4.40 -9.32 -1.42
CA ALA A 45 5.66 -9.06 -2.11
C ALA A 45 6.61 -8.19 -1.24
N LEU A 46 6.08 -7.14 -0.60
CA LEU A 46 6.84 -6.31 0.32
C LEU A 46 7.32 -7.10 1.55
N ALA A 47 6.47 -7.91 2.17
CA ALA A 47 6.84 -8.72 3.34
C ALA A 47 7.93 -9.75 3.00
N LEU A 48 7.83 -10.42 1.85
CA LEU A 48 8.86 -11.36 1.38
C LEU A 48 10.20 -10.64 1.11
N HIS A 49 10.16 -9.42 0.57
CA HIS A 49 11.38 -8.63 0.44
C HIS A 49 11.98 -8.28 1.81
N GLY A 50 11.16 -7.83 2.76
CA GLY A 50 11.64 -7.60 4.14
C GLY A 50 12.31 -8.85 4.73
N SER A 51 11.72 -10.03 4.53
CA SER A 51 12.30 -11.31 4.95
C SER A 51 13.62 -11.60 4.22
N SER A 52 13.72 -11.31 2.91
CA SER A 52 14.96 -11.50 2.17
C SER A 52 16.10 -10.59 2.66
N LEU A 53 15.79 -9.37 3.11
CA LEU A 53 16.77 -8.48 3.71
C LEU A 53 17.31 -9.06 5.04
N LEU A 54 16.45 -9.68 5.85
CA LEU A 54 16.88 -10.40 7.07
C LEU A 54 17.85 -11.55 6.73
N ASP A 55 17.60 -12.28 5.66
CA ASP A 55 18.54 -13.34 5.22
C ASP A 55 19.90 -12.76 4.80
N VAL A 56 19.91 -11.62 4.10
CA VAL A 56 21.17 -10.92 3.74
C VAL A 56 21.92 -10.47 4.99
N ILE A 57 21.23 -9.83 5.94
CA ILE A 57 21.82 -9.37 7.21
C ILE A 57 22.45 -10.54 7.99
N ALA A 58 21.76 -11.68 8.03
CA ALA A 58 22.18 -12.83 8.84
C ALA A 58 23.26 -13.69 8.18
N ARG A 59 23.33 -13.75 6.84
CA ARG A 59 24.06 -14.80 6.10
C ARG A 59 25.08 -14.29 5.08
N SER A 60 25.02 -13.02 4.66
CA SER A 60 25.97 -12.51 3.67
C SER A 60 27.37 -12.36 4.28
N ASP A 61 28.39 -12.76 3.56
CA ASP A 61 29.80 -12.52 3.94
C ASP A 61 30.22 -11.07 3.65
N ASP A 62 29.52 -10.36 2.77
CA ASP A 62 29.76 -8.97 2.43
C ASP A 62 29.18 -8.01 3.50
N ALA A 63 30.07 -7.36 4.24
CA ALA A 63 29.70 -6.41 5.29
C ALA A 63 28.93 -5.19 4.75
N ALA A 64 29.28 -4.71 3.55
CA ALA A 64 28.58 -3.59 2.92
C ALA A 64 27.16 -3.97 2.50
N ALA A 65 26.97 -5.18 1.96
CA ALA A 65 25.66 -5.70 1.65
C ALA A 65 24.76 -5.86 2.90
N ARG A 66 25.34 -6.37 4.02
CA ARG A 66 24.61 -6.47 5.30
C ARG A 66 24.17 -5.10 5.81
N GLN A 67 25.09 -4.12 5.80
CA GLN A 67 24.76 -2.76 6.24
C GLN A 67 23.66 -2.14 5.38
N HIS A 68 23.78 -2.22 4.06
CA HIS A 68 22.75 -1.70 3.16
C HIS A 68 21.39 -2.36 3.37
N ALA A 69 21.35 -3.68 3.58
CA ALA A 69 20.13 -4.41 3.86
C ALA A 69 19.50 -3.99 5.21
N ASP A 70 20.32 -3.76 6.26
CA ASP A 70 19.85 -3.30 7.56
C ASP A 70 19.25 -1.88 7.50
N GLU A 71 19.93 -0.96 6.83
CA GLU A 71 19.44 0.43 6.63
C GLU A 71 18.12 0.44 5.85
N LEU A 72 18.02 -0.35 4.79
CA LEU A 72 16.80 -0.47 3.99
C LEU A 72 15.65 -1.13 4.79
N LEU A 73 15.94 -2.22 5.49
CA LEU A 73 14.94 -2.90 6.33
C LEU A 73 14.46 -2.00 7.47
N SER A 74 15.38 -1.28 8.11
CA SER A 74 15.07 -0.29 9.14
C SER A 74 14.09 0.77 8.66
N PHE A 75 14.25 1.25 7.43
CA PHE A 75 13.33 2.20 6.79
C PHE A 75 11.98 1.55 6.44
N LEU A 76 11.97 0.32 5.93
CA LEU A 76 10.76 -0.39 5.50
C LEU A 76 9.92 -0.93 6.66
N THR A 77 10.52 -1.23 7.81
CA THR A 77 9.84 -1.85 8.96
C THR A 77 8.57 -1.10 9.41
N PRO A 78 8.60 0.23 9.65
CA PRO A 78 7.38 0.95 10.01
C PRO A 78 6.33 0.97 8.89
N ILE A 79 6.74 0.98 7.62
CA ILE A 79 5.83 0.85 6.48
C ILE A 79 5.20 -0.53 6.46
N ILE A 80 5.99 -1.60 6.62
CA ILE A 80 5.51 -2.98 6.69
C ILE A 80 4.49 -3.11 7.82
N LYS A 81 4.86 -2.75 9.05
CA LYS A 81 3.95 -2.89 10.19
C LYS A 81 2.73 -1.98 10.06
N GLY A 82 2.92 -0.69 9.84
CA GLY A 82 1.84 0.29 9.85
C GLY A 82 0.86 0.10 8.69
N CYS A 83 1.35 0.06 7.47
CA CYS A 83 0.48 -0.01 6.30
C CYS A 83 -0.17 -1.40 6.11
N LEU A 84 0.58 -2.49 6.30
CA LEU A 84 0.03 -3.82 6.04
C LEU A 84 -1.09 -4.17 7.02
N THR A 85 -0.99 -3.74 8.28
CA THR A 85 -2.05 -3.96 9.27
C THR A 85 -3.30 -3.13 8.97
N GLU A 86 -3.16 -1.87 8.59
CA GLU A 86 -4.30 -1.02 8.18
C GLU A 86 -4.96 -1.55 6.90
N TRP A 87 -4.18 -1.99 5.91
CA TRP A 87 -4.73 -2.60 4.70
C TRP A 87 -5.37 -3.97 4.96
N ALA A 88 -4.94 -4.71 5.98
CA ALA A 88 -5.63 -5.92 6.42
C ALA A 88 -7.02 -5.59 6.96
N VAL A 89 -7.16 -4.49 7.71
CA VAL A 89 -8.46 -3.98 8.18
C VAL A 89 -9.34 -3.58 6.99
N GLU A 90 -8.82 -2.81 6.03
CA GLU A 90 -9.56 -2.41 4.83
C GLU A 90 -10.02 -3.65 4.03
N ALA A 91 -9.11 -4.60 3.78
CA ALA A 91 -9.40 -5.81 3.02
C ALA A 91 -10.45 -6.71 3.70
N SER A 92 -10.35 -6.90 5.02
CA SER A 92 -11.32 -7.69 5.80
C SER A 92 -12.70 -7.05 5.84
N ASN A 93 -12.79 -5.71 5.95
CA ASN A 93 -14.05 -4.98 5.86
C ASN A 93 -14.69 -5.10 4.46
N HIS A 94 -13.91 -5.02 3.39
CA HIS A 94 -14.41 -5.28 2.04
C HIS A 94 -14.91 -6.72 1.87
N ALA A 95 -14.22 -7.70 2.45
CA ALA A 95 -14.65 -9.09 2.42
C ALA A 95 -15.97 -9.26 3.19
N LEU A 96 -16.09 -8.70 4.39
CA LEU A 96 -17.33 -8.70 5.19
C LEU A 96 -18.49 -8.06 4.41
N GLN A 97 -18.25 -6.93 3.75
CA GLN A 97 -19.24 -6.26 2.91
C GLN A 97 -19.72 -7.14 1.75
N CYS A 98 -18.81 -7.91 1.12
CA CYS A 98 -19.18 -8.86 0.07
C CYS A 98 -20.08 -9.99 0.54
N PHE A 99 -20.03 -10.36 1.82
CA PHE A 99 -20.98 -11.31 2.44
C PHE A 99 -22.34 -10.68 2.76
N GLY A 100 -22.44 -9.34 2.75
CA GLY A 100 -23.63 -8.61 3.18
C GLY A 100 -23.94 -8.85 4.65
N GLY A 101 -25.22 -8.87 5.05
CA GLY A 101 -25.63 -9.15 6.43
C GLY A 101 -25.10 -10.48 6.99
N HIS A 102 -24.90 -11.49 6.14
CA HIS A 102 -24.28 -12.76 6.54
C HIS A 102 -22.82 -12.59 7.01
N GLY A 103 -22.10 -11.59 6.52
CA GLY A 103 -20.74 -11.31 6.97
C GLY A 103 -20.65 -10.80 8.41
N TYR A 104 -21.74 -10.23 8.91
CA TYR A 104 -21.80 -9.65 10.25
C TYR A 104 -22.09 -10.68 11.36
N ILE A 105 -22.73 -11.81 11.02
CA ILE A 105 -23.10 -12.83 11.99
C ILE A 105 -21.97 -13.84 12.20
N ARG A 106 -21.94 -14.47 13.38
CA ARG A 106 -20.87 -15.40 13.81
C ARG A 106 -20.71 -16.61 12.90
N GLU A 107 -21.79 -17.12 12.36
CA GLU A 107 -21.84 -18.35 11.55
C GLU A 107 -21.00 -18.23 10.27
N SER A 108 -20.80 -17.03 9.75
CA SER A 108 -19.95 -16.80 8.57
C SER A 108 -18.47 -16.75 8.89
N GLY A 109 -18.07 -16.46 10.14
CA GLY A 109 -16.69 -16.27 10.58
C GLY A 109 -16.01 -14.96 10.10
N MET A 110 -16.66 -14.17 9.24
CA MET A 110 -16.06 -12.95 8.69
C MET A 110 -15.93 -11.84 9.72
N GLU A 111 -16.86 -11.74 10.69
CA GLU A 111 -16.80 -10.74 11.75
C GLU A 111 -15.56 -10.93 12.65
N GLN A 112 -15.20 -12.20 12.92
CA GLN A 112 -14.00 -12.52 13.68
C GLN A 112 -12.74 -12.09 12.93
N ILE A 113 -12.64 -12.36 11.62
CA ILE A 113 -11.50 -11.95 10.80
C ILE A 113 -11.33 -10.42 10.82
N ALA A 114 -12.43 -9.66 10.74
CA ALA A 114 -12.39 -8.21 10.82
C ALA A 114 -11.90 -7.71 12.18
N ARG A 115 -12.33 -8.33 13.30
CA ARG A 115 -11.86 -8.00 14.66
C ARG A 115 -10.39 -8.38 14.85
N ASP A 116 -9.97 -9.56 14.35
CA ASP A 116 -8.60 -10.03 14.47
C ASP A 116 -7.64 -9.19 13.60
N ALA A 117 -8.10 -8.67 12.47
CA ALA A 117 -7.34 -7.69 11.70
C ALA A 117 -7.18 -6.37 12.46
N ARG A 118 -8.24 -5.89 13.15
CA ARG A 118 -8.22 -4.58 13.82
C ARG A 118 -7.20 -4.51 14.96
N ILE A 119 -7.03 -5.57 15.76
CA ILE A 119 -6.07 -5.56 16.87
C ILE A 119 -4.62 -5.37 16.38
N THR A 120 -4.31 -5.80 15.16
CA THR A 120 -2.95 -5.70 14.62
C THR A 120 -2.47 -4.27 14.42
N THR A 121 -3.39 -3.30 14.30
CA THR A 121 -3.04 -1.87 14.17
C THR A 121 -2.77 -1.19 15.52
N ILE A 122 -3.09 -1.86 16.62
CA ILE A 122 -3.05 -1.29 17.99
C ILE A 122 -1.81 -1.76 18.75
N TYR A 123 -1.54 -3.08 18.77
CA TYR A 123 -0.44 -3.65 19.55
C TYR A 123 0.92 -3.52 18.84
N GLU A 124 2.02 -3.74 19.58
CA GLU A 124 3.41 -3.67 19.09
C GLU A 124 3.74 -2.35 18.35
N GLY A 125 3.23 -1.26 18.87
CA GLY A 125 3.32 0.07 18.26
C GLY A 125 2.14 0.36 17.35
N THR A 126 1.32 1.33 17.76
CA THR A 126 0.17 1.78 16.95
C THR A 126 0.60 2.33 15.60
N THR A 127 -0.35 2.46 14.69
CA THR A 127 -0.12 3.09 13.39
C THR A 127 0.54 4.47 13.52
N GLY A 128 0.12 5.30 14.49
CA GLY A 128 0.74 6.60 14.78
C GLY A 128 2.19 6.49 15.26
N ILE A 129 2.52 5.50 16.10
CA ILE A 129 3.91 5.26 16.55
C ILE A 129 4.80 4.83 15.37
N GLN A 130 4.33 3.95 14.50
CA GLN A 130 5.05 3.56 13.28
C GLN A 130 5.24 4.75 12.33
N ALA A 131 4.24 5.59 12.23
CA ALA A 131 4.28 6.81 11.41
C ALA A 131 5.33 7.81 11.89
N LEU A 132 5.36 8.07 13.20
CA LEU A 132 6.39 8.92 13.82
C LEU A 132 7.79 8.31 13.70
N ASP A 133 7.92 6.99 13.82
CA ASP A 133 9.18 6.30 13.61
C ASP A 133 9.67 6.46 12.17
N LEU A 134 8.79 6.26 11.18
CA LEU A 134 9.15 6.42 9.77
C LEU A 134 9.60 7.85 9.47
N LEU A 135 8.75 8.85 9.76
CA LEU A 135 9.04 10.22 9.37
C LEU A 135 10.14 10.85 10.24
N GLY A 136 10.00 10.77 11.57
CA GLY A 136 10.93 11.41 12.50
C GLY A 136 12.30 10.74 12.51
N ARG A 137 12.35 9.46 12.92
CA ARG A 137 13.62 8.76 13.14
C ARG A 137 14.25 8.21 11.87
N LYS A 138 13.47 7.54 11.01
CA LYS A 138 14.00 6.81 9.85
C LYS A 138 14.17 7.68 8.60
N THR A 139 13.55 8.86 8.59
CA THR A 139 13.64 9.80 7.46
C THR A 139 14.36 11.06 7.87
N LEU A 140 13.80 11.90 8.74
CA LEU A 140 14.38 13.22 9.03
C LEU A 140 15.70 13.15 9.80
N GLN A 141 15.80 12.34 10.86
CA GLN A 141 17.03 12.20 11.64
C GLN A 141 18.18 11.55 10.87
N THR A 142 17.88 10.66 9.91
CA THR A 142 18.88 10.02 9.04
C THR A 142 19.17 10.81 7.76
N GLN A 143 18.68 12.04 7.66
CA GLN A 143 18.80 12.88 6.45
C GLN A 143 18.29 12.16 5.19
N GLY A 144 17.26 11.32 5.34
CA GLY A 144 16.59 10.63 4.25
C GLY A 144 17.37 9.42 3.67
N MET A 145 18.34 8.85 4.38
CA MET A 145 19.19 7.79 3.85
C MET A 145 18.38 6.58 3.38
N GLY A 146 17.49 6.04 4.21
CA GLY A 146 16.64 4.90 3.85
C GLY A 146 15.70 5.21 2.66
N LEU A 147 15.11 6.40 2.64
CA LEU A 147 14.33 6.87 1.50
C LEU A 147 15.16 6.92 0.22
N LYS A 148 16.39 7.49 0.28
CA LYS A 148 17.30 7.56 -0.87
C LYS A 148 17.63 6.18 -1.42
N HIS A 149 17.89 5.19 -0.55
CA HIS A 149 18.12 3.82 -0.97
C HIS A 149 16.92 3.26 -1.74
N PHE A 150 15.72 3.44 -1.22
CA PHE A 150 14.52 2.96 -1.90
C PHE A 150 14.23 3.70 -3.21
N LEU A 151 14.41 5.01 -3.25
CA LEU A 151 14.28 5.81 -4.48
C LEU A 151 15.29 5.35 -5.56
N THR A 152 16.52 5.02 -5.16
CA THR A 152 17.52 4.46 -6.08
C THR A 152 17.07 3.15 -6.68
N MET A 153 16.42 2.26 -5.90
CA MET A 153 15.84 1.01 -6.41
C MET A 153 14.74 1.29 -7.45
N ILE A 154 13.86 2.27 -7.19
CA ILE A 154 12.80 2.67 -8.14
C ILE A 154 13.43 3.16 -9.45
N VAL A 155 14.41 4.08 -9.36
CA VAL A 155 15.06 4.65 -10.55
C VAL A 155 15.76 3.57 -11.37
N ALA A 156 16.51 2.69 -10.71
CA ALA A 156 17.22 1.58 -11.38
C ALA A 156 16.21 0.68 -12.12
N PHE A 157 15.12 0.28 -11.47
CA PHE A 157 14.08 -0.53 -12.08
C PHE A 157 13.38 0.18 -13.24
N CYS A 158 13.02 1.45 -13.11
CA CYS A 158 12.40 2.21 -14.19
C CYS A 158 13.34 2.32 -15.40
N THR A 159 14.63 2.54 -15.15
CA THR A 159 15.65 2.61 -16.21
C THR A 159 15.79 1.27 -16.94
N GLU A 160 15.88 0.16 -16.21
CA GLU A 160 15.91 -1.20 -16.75
C GLU A 160 14.72 -1.50 -17.67
N GLN A 161 13.53 -1.05 -17.26
CA GLN A 161 12.27 -1.33 -17.97
C GLN A 161 11.91 -0.31 -19.06
N THR A 162 12.74 0.72 -19.30
CA THR A 162 12.43 1.82 -20.25
C THR A 162 12.13 1.32 -21.66
N GLN A 163 12.82 0.26 -22.12
CA GLN A 163 12.65 -0.30 -23.45
C GLN A 163 11.53 -1.34 -23.54
N ASN A 164 10.83 -1.63 -22.43
CA ASN A 164 9.74 -2.58 -22.40
C ASN A 164 8.39 -1.88 -22.57
N PRO A 165 7.74 -1.97 -23.77
CA PRO A 165 6.47 -1.23 -24.01
C PRO A 165 5.34 -1.63 -23.06
N GLN A 166 5.35 -2.86 -22.54
CA GLN A 166 4.33 -3.36 -21.61
C GLN A 166 4.45 -2.74 -20.21
N MET A 167 5.61 -2.14 -19.90
CA MET A 167 5.88 -1.56 -18.60
C MET A 167 5.66 -0.05 -18.54
N VAL A 168 5.50 0.63 -19.68
CA VAL A 168 5.36 2.11 -19.73
C VAL A 168 4.24 2.62 -18.84
N GLU A 169 3.08 1.95 -18.83
CA GLU A 169 1.93 2.32 -18.02
C GLU A 169 2.18 2.26 -16.49
N PHE A 170 3.20 1.53 -16.05
CA PHE A 170 3.58 1.36 -14.64
C PHE A 170 4.81 2.20 -14.26
N ILE A 171 5.84 2.23 -15.11
CA ILE A 171 7.09 2.92 -14.76
C ILE A 171 6.95 4.44 -14.79
N ALA A 172 6.16 5.00 -15.71
CA ALA A 172 6.00 6.46 -15.79
C ALA A 172 5.33 7.05 -14.52
N PRO A 173 4.15 6.55 -14.06
CA PRO A 173 3.56 7.03 -12.81
C PRO A 173 4.40 6.66 -11.57
N LEU A 174 5.14 5.54 -11.58
CA LEU A 174 6.03 5.18 -10.48
C LEU A 174 7.21 6.15 -10.36
N ALA A 175 7.87 6.49 -11.46
CA ALA A 175 8.97 7.47 -11.49
C ALA A 175 8.50 8.86 -11.02
N LYS A 176 7.33 9.30 -11.48
CA LYS A 176 6.72 10.54 -11.00
C LYS A 176 6.46 10.51 -9.50
N SER A 177 5.86 9.42 -8.99
CA SER A 177 5.59 9.29 -7.55
C SER A 177 6.86 9.32 -6.72
N ALA A 178 7.97 8.75 -7.22
CA ALA A 178 9.26 8.80 -6.55
C ALA A 178 9.80 10.23 -6.44
N GLN A 179 9.69 11.02 -7.51
CA GLN A 179 10.08 12.43 -7.50
C GLN A 179 9.22 13.26 -6.53
N ASP A 180 7.90 13.07 -6.58
CA ASP A 180 6.95 13.77 -5.71
C ASP A 180 7.22 13.42 -4.22
N TRP A 181 7.55 12.15 -3.93
CA TRP A 181 7.88 11.70 -2.57
C TRP A 181 9.12 12.39 -2.03
N GLN A 182 10.17 12.48 -2.85
CA GLN A 182 11.39 13.21 -2.46
C GLN A 182 11.09 14.69 -2.17
N GLN A 183 10.34 15.36 -3.04
CA GLN A 183 9.99 16.77 -2.87
C GLN A 183 9.13 17.00 -1.62
N LEU A 184 8.12 16.16 -1.41
CA LEU A 184 7.25 16.23 -0.23
C LEU A 184 8.05 16.05 1.06
N THR A 185 9.00 15.10 1.08
CA THR A 185 9.86 14.86 2.24
C THR A 185 10.73 16.08 2.57
N LEU A 186 11.30 16.71 1.54
CA LEU A 186 12.09 17.95 1.72
C LEU A 186 11.25 19.11 2.27
N GLU A 187 10.02 19.26 1.79
CA GLU A 187 9.11 20.29 2.29
C GLU A 187 8.72 20.06 3.76
N ILE A 188 8.42 18.80 4.14
CA ILE A 188 8.16 18.46 5.54
C ILE A 188 9.38 18.81 6.41
N GLY A 189 10.57 18.41 5.99
CA GLY A 189 11.81 18.70 6.74
C GLY A 189 12.05 20.21 6.94
N LYS A 190 11.76 21.00 5.92
CA LYS A 190 11.85 22.48 6.00
C LYS A 190 10.85 23.05 7.02
N ARG A 191 9.60 22.60 7.00
CA ARG A 191 8.55 23.03 7.94
C ARG A 191 8.86 22.59 9.37
N ALA A 192 9.30 21.34 9.54
CA ALA A 192 9.68 20.78 10.83
C ALA A 192 10.84 21.56 11.49
N GLY A 193 11.74 22.13 10.70
CA GLY A 193 12.79 23.03 11.20
C GLY A 193 12.28 24.35 11.78
N GLN A 194 11.07 24.77 11.42
CA GLN A 194 10.41 25.97 11.95
C GLN A 194 9.40 25.64 13.05
N ASN A 195 8.69 24.53 12.92
CA ASN A 195 7.69 24.05 13.88
C ASN A 195 7.76 22.52 14.00
N PRO A 196 8.26 21.95 15.13
CA PRO A 196 8.37 20.51 15.34
C PRO A 196 7.02 19.76 15.27
N GLU A 197 5.87 20.42 15.52
CA GLU A 197 4.54 19.81 15.42
C GLU A 197 4.20 19.36 14.00
N GLU A 198 4.86 19.93 12.98
CA GLU A 198 4.70 19.50 11.58
C GLU A 198 5.08 18.02 11.38
N ILE A 199 5.99 17.46 12.18
CA ILE A 199 6.36 16.04 12.13
C ILE A 199 5.17 15.18 12.57
N GLY A 200 4.54 15.52 13.69
CA GLY A 200 3.38 14.82 14.21
C GLY A 200 2.19 14.91 13.26
N ALA A 201 1.91 16.11 12.78
CA ALA A 201 0.79 16.41 11.89
C ALA A 201 0.89 15.66 10.55
N ALA A 202 2.08 15.53 9.98
CA ALA A 202 2.32 14.88 8.70
C ALA A 202 2.45 13.34 8.81
N SER A 203 2.80 12.80 9.99
CA SER A 203 3.37 11.46 10.13
C SER A 203 2.48 10.34 9.58
N VAL A 204 1.20 10.30 9.93
CA VAL A 204 0.28 9.22 9.52
C VAL A 204 0.01 9.27 8.01
N ASP A 205 -0.23 10.46 7.48
CA ASP A 205 -0.42 10.64 6.04
C ASP A 205 0.87 10.33 5.26
N TYR A 206 2.05 10.66 5.81
CA TYR A 206 3.33 10.31 5.23
C TYR A 206 3.57 8.80 5.21
N LEU A 207 3.16 8.08 6.26
CA LEU A 207 3.22 6.62 6.31
C LEU A 207 2.41 5.99 5.18
N PHE A 208 1.14 6.39 5.01
CA PHE A 208 0.29 5.88 3.94
C PHE A 208 0.78 6.30 2.55
N TYR A 209 1.19 7.56 2.40
CA TYR A 209 1.80 8.06 1.16
C TYR A 209 2.98 7.19 0.73
N SER A 210 3.91 6.95 1.65
CA SER A 210 5.09 6.10 1.44
C SER A 210 4.70 4.66 1.11
N GLY A 211 3.77 4.10 1.88
CA GLY A 211 3.29 2.73 1.69
C GLY A 211 2.68 2.49 0.31
N TYR A 212 1.84 3.43 -0.19
CA TYR A 212 1.28 3.31 -1.54
C TYR A 212 2.36 3.34 -2.63
N ILE A 213 3.40 4.15 -2.50
CA ILE A 213 4.50 4.18 -3.48
C ILE A 213 5.35 2.91 -3.41
N VAL A 214 5.64 2.43 -2.20
CA VAL A 214 6.35 1.16 -2.00
C VAL A 214 5.59 -0.01 -2.63
N LEU A 215 4.25 -0.08 -2.44
CA LEU A 215 3.46 -1.12 -3.11
C LEU A 215 3.39 -0.94 -4.62
N ALA A 216 3.37 0.28 -5.15
CA ALA A 216 3.42 0.52 -6.60
C ALA A 216 4.71 -0.07 -7.21
N TYR A 217 5.86 0.11 -6.56
CA TYR A 217 7.11 -0.51 -6.96
C TYR A 217 7.01 -2.04 -7.01
N TRP A 218 6.44 -2.66 -5.97
CA TRP A 218 6.29 -4.12 -5.93
C TRP A 218 5.28 -4.64 -6.95
N TRP A 219 4.23 -3.88 -7.26
CA TRP A 219 3.30 -4.22 -8.33
C TRP A 219 3.97 -4.14 -9.71
N ALA A 220 4.73 -3.08 -9.99
CA ALA A 220 5.47 -2.97 -11.25
C ALA A 220 6.47 -4.12 -11.40
N ARG A 221 7.23 -4.46 -10.35
CA ARG A 221 8.12 -5.62 -10.33
C ARG A 221 7.40 -6.95 -10.53
N SER A 222 6.21 -7.10 -9.91
CA SER A 222 5.41 -8.32 -10.06
C SER A 222 4.91 -8.52 -11.48
N VAL A 223 4.55 -7.44 -12.19
CA VAL A 223 4.19 -7.50 -13.61
C VAL A 223 5.39 -7.91 -14.44
N ALA A 224 6.52 -7.22 -14.30
CA ALA A 224 7.74 -7.55 -15.06
C ALA A 224 8.16 -9.02 -14.85
N ALA A 225 8.14 -9.50 -13.60
CA ALA A 225 8.46 -10.90 -13.29
C ALA A 225 7.45 -11.89 -13.89
N ALA A 226 6.14 -11.55 -13.86
CA ALA A 226 5.11 -12.40 -14.44
C ALA A 226 5.27 -12.51 -15.96
N GLU A 227 5.51 -11.39 -16.64
CA GLU A 227 5.70 -11.38 -18.12
C GLU A 227 6.94 -12.18 -18.54
N ALA A 228 8.03 -12.12 -17.79
CA ALA A 228 9.25 -12.89 -18.04
C ALA A 228 9.13 -14.38 -17.66
N SER A 229 8.10 -14.78 -16.92
CA SER A 229 7.95 -16.15 -16.42
C SER A 229 7.36 -17.10 -17.47
N SER A 230 7.48 -18.42 -17.21
CA SER A 230 6.80 -19.48 -17.97
C SER A 230 5.34 -19.70 -17.54
N GLN A 231 4.77 -18.83 -16.69
CA GLN A 231 3.39 -18.95 -16.23
C GLN A 231 2.38 -18.75 -17.37
N PRO A 232 1.20 -19.37 -17.29
CA PRO A 232 0.15 -19.25 -18.32
C PRO A 232 -0.27 -17.79 -18.54
N ASP A 233 -0.70 -17.47 -19.76
CA ASP A 233 -1.16 -16.11 -20.15
C ASP A 233 -2.29 -15.58 -19.24
N ALA A 234 -3.18 -16.46 -18.78
CA ALA A 234 -4.23 -16.10 -17.83
C ALA A 234 -3.67 -15.55 -16.51
N PHE A 235 -2.56 -16.12 -16.01
CA PHE A 235 -1.88 -15.64 -14.81
C PHE A 235 -1.22 -14.27 -15.07
N LYS A 236 -0.48 -14.13 -16.18
CA LYS A 236 0.16 -12.87 -16.57
C LYS A 236 -0.86 -11.76 -16.71
N LYS A 237 -1.97 -12.03 -17.42
CA LYS A 237 -3.09 -11.11 -17.56
C LYS A 237 -3.67 -10.70 -16.20
N ALA A 238 -3.91 -11.67 -15.31
CA ALA A 238 -4.45 -11.39 -13.98
C ALA A 238 -3.53 -10.48 -13.15
N LYS A 239 -2.21 -10.68 -13.22
CA LYS A 239 -1.23 -9.81 -12.57
C LYS A 239 -1.26 -8.39 -13.13
N ARG A 240 -1.22 -8.26 -14.45
CA ARG A 240 -1.26 -6.96 -15.14
C ARG A 240 -2.55 -6.19 -14.85
N GLU A 241 -3.72 -6.83 -14.94
CA GLU A 241 -4.99 -6.16 -14.65
C GLU A 241 -5.13 -5.76 -13.18
N THR A 242 -4.59 -6.56 -12.25
CA THR A 242 -4.57 -6.18 -10.83
C THR A 242 -3.63 -5.00 -10.58
N ALA A 243 -2.46 -4.98 -11.23
CA ALA A 243 -1.55 -3.84 -11.17
C ALA A 243 -2.17 -2.57 -11.76
N ARG A 244 -2.85 -2.65 -12.92
CA ARG A 244 -3.60 -1.51 -13.50
C ARG A 244 -4.63 -0.95 -12.53
N PHE A 245 -5.42 -1.83 -11.89
CA PHE A 245 -6.34 -1.42 -10.84
C PHE A 245 -5.62 -0.69 -9.72
N TYR A 246 -4.47 -1.22 -9.26
CA TYR A 246 -3.67 -0.59 -8.22
C TYR A 246 -3.22 0.83 -8.63
N PHE A 247 -2.59 0.97 -9.77
CA PHE A 247 -2.07 2.25 -10.27
C PHE A 247 -3.17 3.28 -10.56
N GLN A 248 -4.34 2.84 -11.00
CA GLN A 248 -5.44 3.73 -11.37
C GLN A 248 -6.40 4.06 -10.22
N ARG A 249 -6.47 3.24 -9.17
CA ARG A 249 -7.47 3.37 -8.09
C ARG A 249 -6.89 3.49 -6.69
N LEU A 250 -5.73 2.90 -6.43
CA LEU A 250 -5.14 2.91 -5.09
C LEU A 250 -3.97 3.89 -5.00
N LEU A 251 -3.03 3.87 -5.94
CA LEU A 251 -1.92 4.83 -5.97
C LEU A 251 -2.38 6.30 -5.96
N PRO A 252 -3.47 6.72 -6.64
CA PRO A 252 -3.95 8.10 -6.57
C PRO A 252 -4.38 8.57 -5.18
N ARG A 253 -4.58 7.68 -4.21
CA ARG A 253 -4.83 8.07 -2.80
C ARG A 253 -3.66 8.88 -2.20
N THR A 254 -2.46 8.73 -2.75
CA THR A 254 -1.30 9.56 -2.41
C THR A 254 -1.58 11.06 -2.54
N GLN A 255 -2.44 11.47 -3.47
CA GLN A 255 -2.80 12.88 -3.67
C GLN A 255 -3.54 13.46 -2.44
N SER A 256 -4.47 12.69 -1.85
CA SER A 256 -5.18 13.10 -0.64
C SER A 256 -4.24 13.19 0.56
N HIS A 257 -3.34 12.21 0.70
CA HIS A 257 -2.33 12.22 1.77
C HIS A 257 -1.36 13.41 1.61
N ALA A 258 -0.90 13.69 0.39
CA ALA A 258 -0.05 14.86 0.14
C ALA A 258 -0.76 16.18 0.48
N ALA A 259 -2.04 16.32 0.12
CA ALA A 259 -2.83 17.49 0.46
C ALA A 259 -2.99 17.66 1.98
N ALA A 260 -3.25 16.55 2.70
CA ALA A 260 -3.35 16.56 4.17
C ALA A 260 -2.01 16.96 4.81
N ILE A 261 -0.89 16.40 4.38
CA ILE A 261 0.46 16.76 4.85
C ILE A 261 0.72 18.27 4.64
N LEU A 262 0.41 18.78 3.45
CA LEU A 262 0.67 20.16 3.10
C LEU A 262 -0.27 21.15 3.81
N SER A 263 -1.35 20.71 4.43
CA SER A 263 -2.22 21.56 5.26
C SER A 263 -1.55 22.01 6.58
N GLY A 264 -0.52 21.26 7.03
CA GLY A 264 0.30 21.61 8.19
C GLY A 264 -0.37 21.34 9.54
N ALA A 265 0.35 21.65 10.62
CA ALA A 265 -0.08 21.39 11.99
C ALA A 265 -1.16 22.35 12.51
N GLY A 266 -1.28 23.55 11.91
CA GLY A 266 -2.11 24.62 12.46
C GLY A 266 -3.58 24.24 12.65
N ASN A 267 -4.17 23.51 11.69
CA ASN A 267 -5.58 23.09 11.76
C ASN A 267 -5.84 21.96 12.78
N LEU A 268 -4.81 21.17 13.12
CA LEU A 268 -4.91 20.11 14.13
C LEU A 268 -4.77 20.67 15.55
N MET A 269 -3.95 21.72 15.71
CA MET A 269 -3.60 22.29 17.02
C MET A 269 -4.43 23.52 17.38
N ALA A 270 -5.37 23.93 16.53
CA ALA A 270 -6.16 25.15 16.74
C ALA A 270 -7.32 24.99 17.74
N LEU A 271 -7.81 23.77 17.95
CA LEU A 271 -8.95 23.52 18.83
C LEU A 271 -8.45 23.23 20.23
N GLU A 272 -8.98 23.96 21.23
CA GLU A 272 -8.68 23.73 22.63
C GLU A 272 -9.26 22.41 23.12
N ALA A 273 -8.61 21.78 24.12
CA ALA A 273 -8.96 20.44 24.58
C ALA A 273 -10.42 20.34 25.09
N GLU A 274 -10.96 21.41 25.67
CA GLU A 274 -12.32 21.49 26.19
C GLU A 274 -13.40 21.48 25.10
N ALA A 275 -12.99 21.68 23.83
CA ALA A 275 -13.93 21.69 22.70
C ALA A 275 -14.07 20.31 22.02
N PHE A 276 -13.31 19.29 22.46
CA PHE A 276 -13.49 17.90 22.07
C PHE A 276 -14.49 17.21 22.99
#